data_dcc2ffbc016a4466bee37a641617cc42
#
_entry.id   dcc2ffbc016a4466bee37a641617cc42
#
_cell.length_a   1.000
_cell.length_b   1.000
_cell.length_c   1.000
_cell.angle_alpha   90.00
_cell.angle_beta   90.00
_cell.angle_gamma   90.00
#
_symmetry.space_group_name_H-M   'P 1'
#
loop_
_entity.id
_entity.type
_entity.pdbx_description
1 polymer ?
#
loop_
_entity_poly.entity_id
_entity_poly.type
_entity_poly.pdbx_seq_one_letter_code
_entity_poly.pdbx_strand_id
1 'polypeptide(L)'
;MVFLLTLAVLVTAIQSRTLAQGQPAVTTLAEVLARLAADPTTPNQYNAQVKLHVRMRMFPWISITLSGNSAYKRPGLYHFVFKGVPKAADHFSDLAYDLGNASTWPQKYDMALLSPGSKDAEPVLRLTPKKRGLVKNLDVSVDMMKGHIDKAIWTRFDGGVISLVQHYNAVGNHELVAEQDASINIPRMKAEVSAEYTGFDLGTPADQNHH
;
A
#
# COMPACT_ATOMS: atom_id res chain seq x y z
N MET A 1 54.66 -24.30 66.04
CA MET A 1 53.31 -23.81 65.89
C MET A 1 53.30 -22.99 64.61
N VAL A 2 52.89 -23.62 63.49
CA VAL A 2 52.97 -23.05 62.15
C VAL A 2 51.54 -22.71 61.70
N PHE A 3 51.26 -21.47 61.53
CA PHE A 3 49.98 -20.99 60.95
C PHE A 3 50.08 -20.97 59.43
N LEU A 4 49.36 -21.89 58.79
CA LEU A 4 49.16 -21.87 57.32
C LEU A 4 48.05 -20.94 57.01
N LEU A 5 48.37 -19.85 56.29
CA LEU A 5 47.42 -18.92 55.72
C LEU A 5 47.05 -19.41 54.31
N THR A 6 45.82 -19.92 54.16
CA THR A 6 45.28 -20.31 52.86
C THR A 6 44.62 -19.06 52.21
N LEU A 7 45.27 -18.55 51.14
CA LEU A 7 44.76 -17.46 50.32
C LEU A 7 43.76 -18.02 49.30
N ALA A 8 42.49 -17.82 49.52
CA ALA A 8 41.46 -18.15 48.52
C ALA A 8 41.41 -17.06 47.44
N VAL A 9 41.85 -17.41 46.22
CA VAL A 9 41.72 -16.56 45.06
C VAL A 9 40.32 -16.74 44.50
N LEU A 10 39.47 -15.73 44.68
CA LEU A 10 38.13 -15.66 44.11
C LEU A 10 38.28 -15.19 42.65
N VAL A 11 38.25 -16.12 41.70
CA VAL A 11 38.20 -15.79 40.27
C VAL A 11 36.75 -15.45 39.93
N THR A 12 36.39 -14.15 39.94
CA THR A 12 35.16 -13.65 39.37
C THR A 12 35.23 -13.72 37.87
N ALA A 13 34.57 -14.74 37.28
CA ALA A 13 34.34 -14.81 35.84
C ALA A 13 33.39 -13.68 35.45
N ILE A 14 33.93 -12.62 34.88
CA ILE A 14 33.17 -11.59 34.19
C ILE A 14 32.64 -12.24 32.91
N GLN A 15 31.41 -12.73 32.96
CA GLN A 15 30.67 -13.09 31.72
C GLN A 15 30.39 -11.78 30.96
N SER A 16 31.23 -11.48 30.01
CA SER A 16 30.94 -10.50 28.98
C SER A 16 29.71 -10.94 28.20
N ARG A 17 28.52 -10.48 28.62
CA ARG A 17 27.34 -10.54 27.77
C ARG A 17 27.65 -9.66 26.57
N THR A 18 28.11 -10.28 25.51
CA THR A 18 28.10 -9.69 24.19
C THR A 18 26.61 -9.41 23.89
N LEU A 19 26.18 -8.19 24.07
CA LEU A 19 24.90 -7.70 23.52
C LEU A 19 25.06 -7.95 22.02
N ALA A 20 24.40 -8.98 21.52
CA ALA A 20 24.17 -9.15 20.10
C ALA A 20 23.49 -7.84 19.66
N GLN A 21 24.28 -6.95 19.06
CA GLN A 21 23.73 -5.82 18.32
C GLN A 21 22.81 -6.46 17.28
N GLY A 22 21.49 -6.33 17.52
CA GLY A 22 20.49 -6.86 16.61
C GLY A 22 20.79 -6.30 15.23
N GLN A 23 21.24 -7.15 14.33
CA GLN A 23 21.20 -6.84 12.91
C GLN A 23 19.77 -6.39 12.63
N PRO A 24 19.57 -5.26 11.95
CA PRO A 24 18.23 -4.87 11.55
C PRO A 24 17.61 -6.06 10.84
N ALA A 25 16.47 -6.52 11.34
CA ALA A 25 15.77 -7.65 10.75
C ALA A 25 15.53 -7.32 9.27
N VAL A 26 16.17 -8.08 8.38
CA VAL A 26 15.97 -7.89 6.93
C VAL A 26 14.55 -8.34 6.62
N THR A 27 13.70 -7.41 6.23
CA THR A 27 12.33 -7.70 5.81
C THR A 27 12.35 -8.65 4.61
N THR A 28 11.61 -9.72 4.70
CA THR A 28 11.49 -10.71 3.61
C THR A 28 10.25 -10.47 2.77
N LEU A 29 10.23 -10.98 1.55
CA LEU A 29 9.05 -10.95 0.68
C LEU A 29 7.82 -11.56 1.37
N ALA A 30 8.01 -12.68 2.07
CA ALA A 30 6.92 -13.36 2.77
C ALA A 30 6.32 -12.50 3.90
N GLU A 31 7.15 -11.79 4.65
CA GLU A 31 6.71 -10.89 5.71
C GLU A 31 5.92 -9.70 5.15
N VAL A 32 6.38 -9.10 4.05
CA VAL A 32 5.64 -7.99 3.39
C VAL A 32 4.28 -8.47 2.91
N LEU A 33 4.21 -9.62 2.25
CA LEU A 33 2.95 -10.18 1.77
C LEU A 33 2.00 -10.55 2.91
N ALA A 34 2.53 -11.15 3.99
CA ALA A 34 1.75 -11.48 5.18
C ALA A 34 1.18 -10.21 5.83
N ARG A 35 1.97 -9.13 5.90
CA ARG A 35 1.52 -7.87 6.47
C ARG A 35 0.41 -7.22 5.64
N LEU A 36 0.56 -7.17 4.32
CA LEU A 36 -0.47 -6.66 3.41
C LEU A 36 -1.76 -7.51 3.45
N ALA A 37 -1.63 -8.84 3.56
CA ALA A 37 -2.78 -9.72 3.64
C ALA A 37 -3.53 -9.60 4.97
N ALA A 38 -2.82 -9.33 6.05
CA ALA A 38 -3.41 -9.19 7.38
C ALA A 38 -4.24 -7.91 7.50
N ASP A 39 -3.82 -6.81 6.86
CA ASP A 39 -4.42 -5.46 6.90
C ASP A 39 -5.57 -5.33 7.92
N PRO A 40 -5.25 -5.19 9.23
CA PRO A 40 -6.25 -5.19 10.29
C PRO A 40 -7.01 -3.87 10.36
N THR A 41 -6.53 -2.86 9.65
CA THR A 41 -7.00 -1.48 9.75
C THR A 41 -8.09 -1.15 8.74
N THR A 42 -8.16 -1.87 7.62
CA THR A 42 -9.23 -1.68 6.63
C THR A 42 -10.49 -2.45 6.99
N PRO A 43 -11.67 -1.81 7.07
CA PRO A 43 -12.94 -2.48 7.35
C PRO A 43 -13.35 -3.40 6.20
N ASN A 44 -14.30 -4.30 6.46
CA ASN A 44 -14.80 -5.22 5.42
C ASN A 44 -15.56 -4.48 4.30
N GLN A 45 -16.19 -3.37 4.64
CA GLN A 45 -16.91 -2.51 3.68
C GLN A 45 -17.02 -1.10 4.22
N TYR A 46 -17.05 -0.13 3.32
CA TYR A 46 -17.37 1.26 3.62
C TYR A 46 -17.82 1.99 2.37
N ASN A 47 -18.53 3.10 2.57
CA ASN A 47 -18.83 4.06 1.54
C ASN A 47 -18.13 5.38 1.84
N ALA A 48 -17.82 6.16 0.80
CA ALA A 48 -17.29 7.51 0.93
C ALA A 48 -17.75 8.38 -0.23
N GLN A 49 -17.80 9.68 0.00
CA GLN A 49 -17.90 10.65 -1.07
C GLN A 49 -16.52 10.82 -1.69
N VAL A 50 -16.45 10.90 -3.01
CA VAL A 50 -15.18 11.08 -3.73
C VAL A 50 -15.27 12.33 -4.62
N LYS A 51 -14.24 13.16 -4.56
CA LYS A 51 -14.02 14.29 -5.44
C LYS A 51 -12.75 14.03 -6.24
N LEU A 52 -12.91 13.82 -7.54
CA LEU A 52 -11.82 13.53 -8.46
C LEU A 52 -11.49 14.78 -9.27
N HIS A 53 -10.24 15.20 -9.24
CA HIS A 53 -9.72 16.28 -10.07
C HIS A 53 -8.72 15.72 -11.09
N VAL A 54 -8.99 15.91 -12.37
CA VAL A 54 -8.14 15.46 -13.48
C VAL A 54 -7.63 16.67 -14.23
N ARG A 55 -6.31 16.79 -14.36
CA ARG A 55 -5.62 17.85 -15.09
C ARG A 55 -4.75 17.27 -16.21
N MET A 56 -5.15 17.50 -17.45
CA MET A 56 -4.35 17.15 -18.61
C MET A 56 -3.12 18.06 -18.73
N ARG A 57 -1.94 17.46 -18.90
CA ARG A 57 -0.65 18.18 -19.05
C ARG A 57 -0.22 18.33 -20.51
N MET A 58 -1.07 17.98 -21.45
CA MET A 58 -0.86 18.15 -22.88
C MET A 58 -2.15 18.59 -23.57
N PHE A 59 -2.04 19.09 -24.80
CA PHE A 59 -3.21 19.54 -25.56
C PHE A 59 -4.21 18.40 -25.83
N PRO A 60 -5.51 18.67 -25.65
CA PRO A 60 -6.11 19.87 -25.09
C PRO A 60 -5.91 19.93 -23.57
N TRP A 61 -5.45 21.06 -23.03
CA TRP A 61 -5.28 21.28 -21.59
C TRP A 61 -6.65 21.35 -20.90
N ILE A 62 -7.15 20.21 -20.51
CA ILE A 62 -8.46 20.07 -19.85
C ILE A 62 -8.23 19.91 -18.37
N SER A 63 -9.03 20.61 -17.57
CA SER A 63 -9.13 20.38 -16.13
C SER A 63 -10.60 20.08 -15.83
N ILE A 64 -10.84 18.92 -15.21
CA ILE A 64 -12.18 18.42 -14.90
C ILE A 64 -12.22 18.07 -13.42
N THR A 65 -13.31 18.46 -12.77
CA THR A 65 -13.63 18.00 -11.41
C THR A 65 -14.91 17.18 -11.46
N LEU A 66 -14.85 15.96 -10.95
CA LEU A 66 -15.99 15.05 -10.85
C LEU A 66 -16.28 14.81 -9.38
N SER A 67 -17.56 14.76 -9.02
CA SER A 67 -18.01 14.38 -7.68
C SER A 67 -18.84 13.12 -7.78
N GLY A 68 -18.66 12.21 -6.84
CA GLY A 68 -19.33 10.93 -6.86
C GLY A 68 -19.30 10.24 -5.52
N ASN A 69 -19.65 8.97 -5.53
CA ASN A 69 -19.56 8.09 -4.38
C ASN A 69 -18.64 6.91 -4.72
N SER A 70 -17.90 6.45 -3.72
CA SER A 70 -17.16 5.21 -3.77
C SER A 70 -17.74 4.23 -2.76
N ALA A 71 -17.79 2.95 -3.12
CA ALA A 71 -18.09 1.85 -2.23
C ALA A 71 -16.92 0.87 -2.25
N TYR A 72 -16.43 0.51 -1.09
CA TYR A 72 -15.41 -0.52 -0.92
C TYR A 72 -16.04 -1.76 -0.31
N LYS A 73 -15.63 -2.92 -0.81
CA LYS A 73 -15.96 -4.22 -0.24
C LYS A 73 -14.74 -5.14 -0.32
N ARG A 74 -14.35 -5.75 0.81
CA ARG A 74 -13.30 -6.77 0.82
C ARG A 74 -13.66 -7.95 -0.09
N PRO A 75 -12.73 -8.52 -0.83
CA PRO A 75 -11.28 -8.30 -0.83
C PRO A 75 -10.79 -7.32 -1.93
N GLY A 76 -11.02 -6.02 -1.75
CA GLY A 76 -10.44 -5.00 -2.63
C GLY A 76 -11.31 -4.61 -3.82
N LEU A 77 -12.62 -4.78 -3.73
CA LEU A 77 -13.56 -4.30 -4.75
C LEU A 77 -13.93 -2.85 -4.44
N TYR A 78 -13.50 -1.94 -5.32
CA TYR A 78 -13.96 -0.57 -5.32
C TYR A 78 -14.99 -0.38 -6.44
N HIS A 79 -16.06 0.30 -6.12
CA HIS A 79 -17.06 0.72 -7.08
C HIS A 79 -17.23 2.23 -7.01
N PHE A 80 -17.03 2.92 -8.13
CA PHE A 80 -17.14 4.36 -8.22
C PHE A 80 -18.35 4.73 -9.07
N VAL A 81 -19.14 5.69 -8.58
CA VAL A 81 -20.27 6.27 -9.32
C VAL A 81 -20.07 7.77 -9.36
N PHE A 82 -19.68 8.29 -10.51
CA PHE A 82 -19.55 9.72 -10.75
C PHE A 82 -20.76 10.27 -11.51
N LYS A 83 -21.12 11.52 -11.23
CA LYS A 83 -22.14 12.24 -11.97
C LYS A 83 -21.49 13.00 -13.13
N GLY A 84 -22.04 12.87 -14.34
CA GLY A 84 -21.60 13.65 -15.50
C GLY A 84 -20.26 13.28 -16.11
N VAL A 85 -19.87 12.00 -16.01
CA VAL A 85 -18.58 11.50 -16.54
C VAL A 85 -18.54 11.60 -18.06
N PRO A 86 -17.54 12.28 -18.65
CA PRO A 86 -17.28 12.16 -20.09
C PRO A 86 -16.84 10.71 -20.39
N LYS A 87 -17.29 10.14 -21.51
CA LYS A 87 -16.97 8.76 -21.94
C LYS A 87 -15.48 8.41 -21.95
N ALA A 88 -14.61 9.43 -22.05
CA ALA A 88 -13.16 9.25 -21.99
C ALA A 88 -12.62 8.92 -20.59
N ALA A 89 -13.41 9.09 -19.53
CA ALA A 89 -13.00 8.87 -18.14
C ALA A 89 -13.41 7.49 -17.58
N ASP A 90 -14.18 6.69 -18.33
CA ASP A 90 -14.67 5.39 -17.89
C ASP A 90 -13.52 4.38 -17.61
N HIS A 91 -12.34 4.61 -18.23
CA HIS A 91 -11.19 3.70 -18.07
C HIS A 91 -10.32 3.97 -16.83
N PHE A 92 -10.56 5.06 -16.08
CA PHE A 92 -9.77 5.35 -14.88
C PHE A 92 -10.14 4.46 -13.68
N SER A 93 -11.36 3.91 -13.69
CA SER A 93 -11.79 2.97 -12.64
C SER A 93 -10.98 1.67 -12.64
N ASP A 94 -10.47 1.24 -13.78
CA ASP A 94 -9.77 -0.05 -13.94
C ASP A 94 -8.38 -0.05 -13.30
N LEU A 95 -7.76 1.12 -13.06
CA LEU A 95 -6.43 1.23 -12.45
C LEU A 95 -6.43 0.96 -10.94
N ALA A 96 -7.56 1.16 -10.27
CA ALA A 96 -7.69 0.95 -8.83
C ALA A 96 -7.90 -0.52 -8.44
N TYR A 97 -8.34 -1.36 -9.36
CA TYR A 97 -8.77 -2.73 -9.06
C TYR A 97 -7.64 -3.70 -8.70
N ASP A 98 -6.43 -3.49 -9.20
CA ASP A 98 -5.37 -4.50 -9.05
C ASP A 98 -4.53 -4.37 -7.77
N LEU A 99 -4.61 -3.26 -7.05
CA LEU A 99 -3.86 -3.07 -5.80
C LEU A 99 -4.58 -3.67 -4.59
N GLY A 100 -5.89 -3.91 -4.68
CA GLY A 100 -6.75 -4.14 -3.52
C GLY A 100 -6.58 -5.47 -2.78
N ASN A 101 -5.92 -6.49 -3.34
CA ASN A 101 -5.87 -7.81 -2.70
C ASN A 101 -4.53 -8.51 -2.89
N ALA A 102 -3.60 -8.24 -1.97
CA ALA A 102 -2.27 -8.85 -1.98
C ALA A 102 -2.30 -10.38 -1.93
N SER A 103 -3.36 -11.00 -1.37
CA SER A 103 -3.49 -12.47 -1.32
C SER A 103 -3.66 -13.12 -2.71
N THR A 104 -4.13 -12.35 -3.70
CA THR A 104 -4.29 -12.84 -5.08
C THR A 104 -3.05 -12.61 -5.95
N TRP A 105 -2.10 -11.81 -5.48
CA TRP A 105 -0.92 -11.46 -6.26
C TRP A 105 -0.06 -12.66 -6.69
N PRO A 106 0.15 -13.70 -5.87
CA PRO A 106 0.92 -14.89 -6.30
C PRO A 106 0.36 -15.58 -7.54
N GLN A 107 -0.95 -15.45 -7.78
CA GLN A 107 -1.60 -16.04 -8.95
C GLN A 107 -1.41 -15.20 -10.21
N LYS A 108 -1.29 -13.87 -10.04
CA LYS A 108 -1.25 -12.89 -11.13
C LYS A 108 0.15 -12.44 -11.49
N TYR A 109 1.08 -12.43 -10.52
CA TYR A 109 2.40 -11.83 -10.65
C TYR A 109 3.51 -12.76 -10.20
N ASP A 110 4.66 -12.66 -10.85
CA ASP A 110 5.95 -13.05 -10.29
C ASP A 110 6.43 -11.89 -9.43
N MET A 111 6.92 -12.19 -8.23
CA MET A 111 7.18 -11.18 -7.20
C MET A 111 8.63 -11.20 -6.77
N ALA A 112 9.22 -10.03 -6.61
CA ALA A 112 10.55 -9.84 -6.08
C ALA A 112 10.60 -8.68 -5.09
N LEU A 113 11.38 -8.81 -4.03
CA LEU A 113 11.71 -7.73 -3.13
C LEU A 113 12.88 -6.95 -3.72
N LEU A 114 12.64 -5.71 -4.19
CA LEU A 114 13.68 -4.84 -4.75
C LEU A 114 14.52 -4.17 -3.65
N SER A 115 13.83 -3.75 -2.59
CA SER A 115 14.46 -3.17 -1.41
C SER A 115 13.82 -3.80 -0.17
N PRO A 116 14.61 -4.33 0.77
CA PRO A 116 14.07 -4.88 2.01
C PRO A 116 13.56 -3.80 2.97
N GLY A 117 13.71 -2.54 2.59
CA GLY A 117 13.44 -1.43 3.49
C GLY A 117 14.59 -1.19 4.48
N SER A 118 14.45 -0.15 5.26
CA SER A 118 15.35 0.21 6.36
C SER A 118 14.56 0.97 7.42
N LYS A 119 15.23 1.47 8.47
CA LYS A 119 14.58 2.30 9.47
C LYS A 119 13.91 3.55 8.88
N ASP A 120 14.48 4.07 7.78
CA ASP A 120 14.08 5.33 7.16
C ASP A 120 13.50 5.15 5.74
N ALA A 121 13.33 3.90 5.29
CA ALA A 121 12.83 3.61 3.94
C ALA A 121 11.97 2.34 3.93
N GLU A 122 10.84 2.43 3.27
CA GLU A 122 9.89 1.32 3.11
C GLU A 122 10.43 0.23 2.18
N PRO A 123 10.04 -1.03 2.41
CA PRO A 123 10.30 -2.09 1.46
C PRO A 123 9.56 -1.84 0.15
N VAL A 124 10.23 -2.19 -0.94
CA VAL A 124 9.67 -2.07 -2.29
C VAL A 124 9.56 -3.45 -2.93
N LEU A 125 8.35 -3.84 -3.30
CA LEU A 125 8.06 -5.05 -4.05
C LEU A 125 7.94 -4.74 -5.53
N ARG A 126 8.51 -5.60 -6.38
CA ARG A 126 8.24 -5.64 -7.81
C ARG A 126 7.28 -6.78 -8.13
N LEU A 127 6.20 -6.45 -8.80
CA LEU A 127 5.19 -7.36 -9.31
C LEU A 127 5.30 -7.38 -10.84
N THR A 128 5.69 -8.53 -11.41
CA THR A 128 5.77 -8.72 -12.86
C THR A 128 4.57 -9.54 -13.31
N PRO A 129 3.67 -9.01 -14.15
CA PRO A 129 2.49 -9.73 -14.59
C PRO A 129 2.84 -11.05 -15.29
N LYS A 130 2.24 -12.18 -14.88
CA LYS A 130 2.37 -13.49 -15.54
C LYS A 130 1.71 -13.52 -16.90
N LYS A 131 0.62 -12.75 -17.07
CA LYS A 131 -0.06 -12.59 -18.36
C LYS A 131 0.46 -11.34 -19.04
N ARG A 132 0.85 -11.48 -20.32
CA ARG A 132 1.30 -10.36 -21.13
C ARG A 132 0.17 -9.35 -21.31
N GLY A 133 0.45 -8.10 -21.01
CA GLY A 133 -0.45 -6.95 -21.16
C GLY A 133 0.34 -5.69 -21.49
N LEU A 134 -0.19 -4.53 -21.16
CA LEU A 134 0.49 -3.24 -21.36
C LEU A 134 1.52 -2.97 -20.27
N VAL A 135 1.32 -3.49 -19.06
CA VAL A 135 2.19 -3.29 -17.90
C VAL A 135 3.35 -4.27 -17.96
N LYS A 136 4.57 -3.74 -17.86
CA LYS A 136 5.81 -4.51 -17.78
C LYS A 136 6.07 -4.96 -16.35
N ASN A 137 5.96 -4.02 -15.40
CA ASN A 137 6.08 -4.27 -13.97
C ASN A 137 5.32 -3.20 -13.18
N LEU A 138 5.00 -3.56 -11.96
CA LEU A 138 4.41 -2.70 -10.93
C LEU A 138 5.32 -2.75 -9.71
N ASP A 139 5.85 -1.61 -9.29
CA ASP A 139 6.63 -1.47 -8.05
C ASP A 139 5.74 -0.85 -6.99
N VAL A 140 5.66 -1.47 -5.81
CA VAL A 140 4.85 -1.01 -4.68
C VAL A 140 5.71 -0.80 -3.44
N SER A 141 5.56 0.36 -2.80
CA SER A 141 6.12 0.68 -1.49
C SER A 141 5.10 0.37 -0.41
N VAL A 142 5.53 -0.25 0.67
CA VAL A 142 4.64 -0.76 1.73
C VAL A 142 5.06 -0.21 3.08
N ASP A 143 4.15 0.49 3.77
CA ASP A 143 4.27 0.78 5.19
C ASP A 143 4.11 -0.51 5.99
N MET A 144 5.22 -1.04 6.50
CA MET A 144 5.23 -2.29 7.29
C MET A 144 4.58 -2.14 8.66
N MET A 145 4.49 -0.96 9.20
CA MET A 145 3.83 -0.73 10.49
C MET A 145 2.32 -0.84 10.36
N LYS A 146 1.78 -0.27 9.31
CA LYS A 146 0.34 -0.16 9.07
C LYS A 146 -0.19 -1.30 8.18
N GLY A 147 0.62 -1.83 7.28
CA GLY A 147 0.22 -2.83 6.29
C GLY A 147 -0.46 -2.21 5.07
N HIS A 148 -0.11 -0.97 4.76
CA HIS A 148 -0.67 -0.20 3.65
C HIS A 148 0.29 -0.10 2.47
N ILE A 149 -0.25 0.16 1.29
CA ILE A 149 0.53 0.52 0.11
C ILE A 149 0.51 2.04 0.00
N ASP A 150 1.65 2.69 0.23
CA ASP A 150 1.75 4.13 0.15
C ASP A 150 2.00 4.63 -1.27
N LYS A 151 2.72 3.83 -2.05
CA LYS A 151 3.07 4.20 -3.42
C LYS A 151 3.03 3.01 -4.36
N ALA A 152 2.56 3.25 -5.59
CA ALA A 152 2.59 2.27 -6.67
C ALA A 152 3.09 2.93 -7.96
N ILE A 153 3.96 2.23 -8.71
CA ILE A 153 4.52 2.71 -9.98
C ILE A 153 4.35 1.62 -11.02
N TRP A 154 3.50 1.85 -12.01
CA TRP A 154 3.36 1.00 -13.18
C TRP A 154 4.33 1.46 -14.27
N THR A 155 5.18 0.57 -14.70
CA THR A 155 6.02 0.75 -15.90
C THR A 155 5.43 -0.05 -17.03
N ARG A 156 5.22 0.57 -18.17
CA ARG A 156 4.63 -0.05 -19.36
C ARG A 156 5.71 -0.45 -20.38
N PHE A 157 5.37 -1.38 -21.27
CA PHE A 157 6.28 -1.79 -22.35
C PHE A 157 6.52 -0.69 -23.40
N ASP A 158 5.59 0.28 -23.53
CA ASP A 158 5.73 1.42 -24.44
C ASP A 158 6.53 2.60 -23.83
N GLY A 159 7.17 2.38 -22.68
CA GLY A 159 7.93 3.39 -21.94
C GLY A 159 7.06 4.32 -21.09
N GLY A 160 5.74 4.13 -21.07
CA GLY A 160 4.83 4.88 -20.21
C GLY A 160 5.03 4.54 -18.73
N VAL A 161 4.82 5.54 -17.88
CA VAL A 161 4.87 5.40 -16.42
C VAL A 161 3.61 6.00 -15.83
N ILE A 162 3.02 5.29 -14.87
CA ILE A 162 1.93 5.78 -14.02
C ILE A 162 2.40 5.64 -12.58
N SER A 163 2.32 6.70 -11.79
CA SER A 163 2.60 6.66 -10.36
C SER A 163 1.36 7.03 -9.57
N LEU A 164 1.14 6.36 -8.46
CA LEU A 164 0.09 6.62 -7.49
C LEU A 164 0.72 6.74 -6.11
N VAL A 165 0.33 7.76 -5.37
CA VAL A 165 0.62 7.94 -3.94
C VAL A 165 -0.70 7.93 -3.19
N GLN A 166 -0.76 7.26 -2.06
CA GLN A 166 -1.95 7.17 -1.21
C GLN A 166 -1.66 7.78 0.16
N HIS A 167 -2.58 8.59 0.64
CA HIS A 167 -2.53 9.18 1.97
C HIS A 167 -3.71 8.64 2.78
N TYR A 168 -3.44 8.23 4.01
CA TYR A 168 -4.41 7.58 4.88
C TYR A 168 -4.74 8.48 6.07
N ASN A 169 -6.01 8.49 6.44
CA ASN A 169 -6.48 9.17 7.65
C ASN A 169 -7.21 8.17 8.57
N ALA A 170 -7.12 8.44 9.88
CA ALA A 170 -7.86 7.68 10.86
C ALA A 170 -9.35 8.01 10.81
N VAL A 171 -10.20 7.00 10.67
CA VAL A 171 -11.65 7.07 10.69
C VAL A 171 -12.15 6.04 11.72
N GLY A 172 -12.48 6.49 12.92
CA GLY A 172 -12.72 5.60 14.06
C GLY A 172 -11.47 4.79 14.40
N ASN A 173 -11.59 3.46 14.39
CA ASN A 173 -10.47 2.53 14.63
C ASN A 173 -9.79 2.04 13.33
N HIS A 174 -10.12 2.65 12.19
CA HIS A 174 -9.63 2.25 10.88
C HIS A 174 -8.74 3.33 10.28
N GLU A 175 -7.81 2.93 9.43
CA GLU A 175 -7.05 3.85 8.57
C GLU A 175 -7.55 3.65 7.13
N LEU A 176 -8.12 4.71 6.56
CA LEU A 176 -8.73 4.69 5.24
C LEU A 176 -8.00 5.65 4.31
N VAL A 177 -7.95 5.31 3.05
CA VAL A 177 -7.41 6.21 2.02
C VAL A 177 -8.26 7.48 1.99
N ALA A 178 -7.65 8.59 2.37
CA ALA A 178 -8.29 9.91 2.39
C ALA A 178 -7.97 10.71 1.12
N GLU A 179 -6.79 10.48 0.54
CA GLU A 179 -6.36 11.18 -0.66
C GLU A 179 -5.50 10.25 -1.53
N GLN A 180 -5.61 10.40 -2.83
CA GLN A 180 -4.78 9.71 -3.82
C GLN A 180 -4.31 10.71 -4.85
N ASP A 181 -3.00 10.70 -5.13
CA ASP A 181 -2.38 11.49 -6.18
C ASP A 181 -1.76 10.58 -7.23
N ALA A 182 -2.19 10.72 -8.48
CA ALA A 182 -1.63 9.97 -9.58
C ALA A 182 -1.02 10.90 -10.63
N SER A 183 0.15 10.50 -11.12
CA SER A 183 0.78 11.11 -12.29
C SER A 183 0.81 10.10 -13.42
N ILE A 184 0.23 10.44 -14.54
CA ILE A 184 0.13 9.61 -15.74
C ILE A 184 1.02 10.22 -16.81
N ASN A 185 2.05 9.50 -17.22
CA ASN A 185 2.95 9.86 -18.31
C ASN A 185 3.09 8.68 -19.27
N ILE A 186 2.14 8.56 -20.18
CA ILE A 186 2.12 7.50 -21.20
C ILE A 186 2.14 8.11 -22.60
N PRO A 187 2.52 7.38 -23.64
CA PRO A 187 2.40 7.87 -25.01
C PRO A 187 0.99 8.37 -25.26
N ARG A 188 0.88 9.61 -25.78
CA ARG A 188 -0.38 10.31 -26.10
C ARG A 188 -1.22 10.79 -24.93
N MET A 189 -0.80 10.60 -23.66
CA MET A 189 -1.50 11.12 -22.51
C MET A 189 -0.57 11.48 -21.37
N LYS A 190 -0.63 12.74 -20.92
CA LYS A 190 0.02 13.19 -19.68
C LYS A 190 -1.04 13.86 -18.82
N ALA A 191 -1.23 13.38 -17.61
CA ALA A 191 -2.23 13.90 -16.70
C ALA A 191 -1.77 13.81 -15.25
N GLU A 192 -2.31 14.67 -14.43
CA GLU A 192 -2.31 14.58 -12.97
C GLU A 192 -3.75 14.36 -12.54
N VAL A 193 -3.90 13.46 -11.59
CA VAL A 193 -5.21 13.09 -11.04
C VAL A 193 -5.06 13.12 -9.52
N SER A 194 -5.95 13.86 -8.85
CA SER A 194 -6.09 13.76 -7.40
C SER A 194 -7.51 13.35 -7.04
N ALA A 195 -7.64 12.52 -6.02
CA ALA A 195 -8.92 12.07 -5.49
C ALA A 195 -8.94 12.32 -3.97
N GLU A 196 -9.96 13.03 -3.51
CA GLU A 196 -10.23 13.28 -2.08
C GLU A 196 -11.43 12.44 -1.67
N TYR A 197 -11.30 11.71 -0.55
CA TYR A 197 -12.36 10.88 0.02
C TYR A 197 -12.81 11.47 1.34
N THR A 198 -14.11 11.69 1.48
CA THR A 198 -14.74 12.29 2.67
C THR A 198 -16.05 11.60 3.02
N GLY A 199 -16.63 11.93 4.17
CA GLY A 199 -17.95 11.43 4.55
C GLY A 199 -17.99 9.90 4.62
N PHE A 200 -16.96 9.28 5.23
CA PHE A 200 -16.88 7.83 5.36
C PHE A 200 -18.04 7.29 6.18
N ASP A 201 -18.73 6.31 5.62
CA ASP A 201 -19.76 5.52 6.28
C ASP A 201 -19.28 4.06 6.35
N LEU A 202 -18.96 3.63 7.57
CA LEU A 202 -18.45 2.27 7.81
C LEU A 202 -19.58 1.22 7.86
N GLY A 203 -20.83 1.66 7.69
CA GLY A 203 -21.99 0.83 7.92
C GLY A 203 -22.14 0.50 9.43
N THR A 204 -23.36 0.52 9.93
CA THR A 204 -23.64 -0.07 11.25
C THR A 204 -23.32 -1.57 11.13
N PRO A 205 -22.63 -2.20 12.10
CA PRO A 205 -22.51 -3.65 12.12
C PRO A 205 -23.93 -4.21 12.01
N ALA A 206 -24.22 -4.91 10.92
CA ALA A 206 -25.51 -5.58 10.79
C ALA A 206 -25.65 -6.45 12.04
N ASP A 207 -26.68 -6.18 12.84
CA ASP A 207 -27.03 -6.96 14.01
C ASP A 207 -26.96 -8.45 13.66
N GLN A 208 -25.97 -9.15 14.22
CA GLN A 208 -25.89 -10.61 14.17
C GLN A 208 -26.89 -11.20 15.16
N ASN A 209 -28.12 -10.71 15.12
CA ASN A 209 -29.24 -11.25 15.87
C ASN A 209 -30.41 -11.47 14.91
N HIS A 210 -30.35 -12.57 14.14
CA HIS A 210 -31.56 -13.30 13.77
C HIS A 210 -31.18 -14.76 13.50
N HIS A 211 -31.44 -15.56 14.56
CA HIS A 211 -31.82 -16.98 14.65
C HIS A 211 -31.19 -18.00 13.73
#